data_d7205d9be7c711dbbd4b391249469728
#
_entry.id   d7205d9be7c711dbbd4b391249469728
#
_cell.length_a   1.000
_cell.length_b   1.000
_cell.length_c   1.000
_cell.angle_alpha   90.00
_cell.angle_beta   90.00
_cell.angle_gamma   90.00
#
_symmetry.space_group_name_H-M   'P 1'
#
loop_
_entity.id
_entity.type
_entity.pdbx_description
1 polymer ?
#
loop_
_entity_poly.entity_id
_entity_poly.type
_entity_poly.pdbx_seq_one_letter_code
_entity_poly.pdbx_strand_id
1 'polypeptide(L)'
;MNGDRRQFNLALTSALLGLSASPQLFGQTSKEISSVPASAMRAPYFFKHPTFEVIFLTSLGRSYYSGGNIGKVLYLTRQVEDGNFESAFLAFKQAGDEAHAMAEDSAASGHRESARQAYLWAQNFYDSSTYFIDGSKDPSRFLPTWELLYDCWLKSLPLFDPPIEPVKIPYENTELHGFFIRGKNASGKRPLLILANGSDGSLLDMWLWGGSGALARGYDCLTFDGPGQGYALWKQKLYFRPDWEKVITPVVDYALSRPEVDPKRVAIQGISQGGYWVPRAVAFEKRIAAAIADPGVADVSTSWTAPLPKPMLELLKAGRKAEFDGYMSKTMDAATSSNLNFRMRPYGFTSYFDTYKATMQYNLTDVAGQIRCPLLITEPANEAYWPGQSRQLYDLVTSPKKLVSFSESDGADLHCEPKGTGIRDLRIFNWLDETLK
;
A
#
# COMPACT_ATOMS: atom_id res chain seq x y z
N MET A 1 -17.65 -32.17 6.60
CA MET A 1 -16.63 -31.59 5.70
C MET A 1 -17.11 -30.38 4.89
N ASN A 2 -18.38 -30.31 4.42
CA ASN A 2 -18.84 -29.16 3.61
C ASN A 2 -19.06 -27.85 4.39
N GLY A 3 -19.36 -27.91 5.67
CA GLY A 3 -19.53 -26.71 6.51
C GLY A 3 -18.21 -26.02 6.85
N ASP A 4 -17.18 -26.79 7.06
CA ASP A 4 -15.84 -26.33 7.43
C ASP A 4 -15.15 -25.58 6.26
N ARG A 5 -15.37 -26.04 5.05
CA ARG A 5 -14.86 -25.43 3.82
C ARG A 5 -15.49 -24.05 3.53
N ARG A 6 -16.81 -23.90 3.75
CA ARG A 6 -17.49 -22.61 3.59
C ARG A 6 -17.05 -21.59 4.64
N GLN A 7 -16.92 -22.01 5.90
CA GLN A 7 -16.45 -21.14 6.96
C GLN A 7 -14.98 -20.74 6.78
N PHE A 8 -14.12 -21.66 6.34
CA PHE A 8 -12.73 -21.36 6.04
C PHE A 8 -12.59 -20.33 4.90
N ASN A 9 -13.27 -20.55 3.79
CA ASN A 9 -13.18 -19.64 2.65
C ASN A 9 -13.75 -18.26 2.97
N LEU A 10 -14.88 -18.18 3.67
CA LEU A 10 -15.46 -16.90 4.10
C LEU A 10 -14.52 -16.16 5.07
N ALA A 11 -13.92 -16.85 6.04
CA ALA A 11 -12.97 -16.25 6.97
C ALA A 11 -11.70 -15.77 6.24
N LEU A 12 -11.14 -16.58 5.33
CA LEU A 12 -9.96 -16.20 4.56
C LEU A 12 -10.24 -15.03 3.62
N THR A 13 -11.36 -15.05 2.92
CA THR A 13 -11.76 -13.98 2.01
C THR A 13 -12.01 -12.68 2.77
N SER A 14 -12.72 -12.73 3.89
CA SER A 14 -13.04 -11.54 4.71
C SER A 14 -11.81 -10.92 5.33
N ALA A 15 -10.88 -11.70 5.85
CA ALA A 15 -9.67 -11.17 6.47
C ALA A 15 -8.58 -10.80 5.47
N LEU A 16 -8.53 -11.45 4.31
CA LEU A 16 -7.63 -11.09 3.21
C LEU A 16 -8.07 -9.80 2.50
N LEU A 17 -9.37 -9.49 2.56
CA LEU A 17 -9.98 -8.33 1.90
C LEU A 17 -10.49 -7.27 2.89
N GLY A 18 -10.39 -7.54 4.19
CA GLY A 18 -10.72 -6.58 5.22
C GLY A 18 -12.19 -6.25 5.39
N LEU A 19 -13.12 -7.15 5.08
CA LEU A 19 -14.55 -6.92 5.29
C LEU A 19 -15.24 -8.10 5.99
N SER A 20 -15.72 -7.79 7.18
CA SER A 20 -16.75 -8.45 7.98
C SER A 20 -16.62 -9.95 8.25
N ALA A 21 -15.94 -10.30 9.34
CA ALA A 21 -16.31 -11.46 10.14
C ALA A 21 -17.13 -10.98 11.36
N SER A 22 -18.31 -11.55 11.55
CA SER A 22 -19.19 -11.24 12.66
C SER A 22 -18.50 -11.46 14.02
N PRO A 23 -18.69 -10.56 15.01
CA PRO A 23 -18.05 -10.65 16.32
C PRO A 23 -18.82 -11.60 17.25
N GLN A 24 -18.81 -12.90 17.00
CA GLN A 24 -19.47 -13.86 17.90
C GLN A 24 -18.55 -14.88 18.57
N LEU A 25 -17.23 -14.66 18.65
CA LEU A 25 -16.33 -15.66 19.24
C LEU A 25 -15.28 -15.16 20.23
N PHE A 26 -15.43 -13.95 20.78
CA PHE A 26 -14.59 -13.54 21.93
C PHE A 26 -15.47 -12.91 23.02
N GLY A 27 -15.78 -13.70 24.02
CA GLY A 27 -16.41 -13.24 25.26
C GLY A 27 -15.38 -12.65 26.21
N GLN A 28 -15.73 -11.46 26.74
CA GLN A 28 -15.33 -10.85 28.02
C GLN A 28 -13.82 -10.55 28.19
N THR A 29 -13.39 -9.35 28.45
CA THR A 29 -13.80 -8.23 29.29
C THR A 29 -13.02 -6.95 28.91
N SER A 30 -13.68 -5.91 28.53
CA SER A 30 -13.27 -4.52 28.80
C SER A 30 -14.47 -3.60 28.53
N LYS A 31 -14.70 -2.68 29.45
CA LYS A 31 -15.84 -1.77 29.51
C LYS A 31 -15.95 -0.88 28.27
N GLU A 32 -17.16 -0.86 27.73
CA GLU A 32 -17.79 0.20 26.94
C GLU A 32 -16.93 0.94 25.90
N ILE A 33 -16.73 0.28 24.77
CA ILE A 33 -16.74 0.95 23.48
C ILE A 33 -18.12 0.66 22.91
N SER A 34 -18.92 1.69 22.61
CA SER A 34 -20.23 1.54 22.04
C SER A 34 -20.14 0.67 20.78
N SER A 35 -20.61 -0.56 20.88
CA SER A 35 -20.71 -1.47 19.75
C SER A 35 -21.77 -0.90 18.81
N VAL A 36 -21.34 -0.39 17.66
CA VAL A 36 -22.23 -0.19 16.53
C VAL A 36 -22.81 -1.57 16.20
N PRO A 37 -24.15 -1.73 16.18
CA PRO A 37 -24.75 -3.03 15.91
C PRO A 37 -24.28 -3.57 14.55
N ALA A 38 -24.10 -4.90 14.45
CA ALA A 38 -23.75 -5.59 13.19
C ALA A 38 -24.79 -5.35 12.06
N SER A 39 -25.95 -4.76 12.35
CA SER A 39 -26.96 -4.29 11.39
C SER A 39 -26.62 -2.96 10.72
N ALA A 40 -25.53 -2.29 11.13
CA ALA A 40 -25.06 -1.04 10.52
C ALA A 40 -23.83 -1.24 9.64
N MET A 41 -23.68 -2.41 9.00
CA MET A 41 -22.74 -2.53 7.88
C MET A 41 -23.18 -1.56 6.79
N ARG A 42 -22.32 -0.59 6.53
CA ARG A 42 -22.52 0.43 5.52
C ARG A 42 -22.85 -0.23 4.18
N ALA A 43 -23.89 0.26 3.51
CA ALA A 43 -24.14 -0.14 2.13
C ALA A 43 -22.93 0.25 1.27
N PRO A 44 -22.44 -0.64 0.39
CA PRO A 44 -21.35 -0.31 -0.52
C PRO A 44 -21.77 0.85 -1.44
N TYR A 45 -20.79 1.66 -1.89
CA TYR A 45 -21.06 2.72 -2.86
C TYR A 45 -21.38 2.15 -4.25
N PHE A 46 -20.65 1.10 -4.66
CA PHE A 46 -20.70 0.55 -6.00
C PHE A 46 -20.88 -0.98 -6.04
N PHE A 47 -20.09 -1.73 -5.25
CA PHE A 47 -19.99 -3.18 -5.34
C PHE A 47 -20.09 -3.85 -3.97
N LYS A 48 -20.80 -4.99 -3.93
CA LYS A 48 -20.85 -5.84 -2.72
C LYS A 48 -19.56 -6.62 -2.51
N HIS A 49 -18.86 -6.95 -3.61
CA HIS A 49 -17.59 -7.65 -3.50
C HIS A 49 -16.48 -6.70 -2.99
N PRO A 50 -15.84 -7.01 -1.86
CA PRO A 50 -14.92 -6.08 -1.19
C PRO A 50 -13.76 -5.58 -2.04
N THR A 51 -13.12 -6.47 -2.82
CA THR A 51 -12.02 -6.09 -3.72
C THR A 51 -12.48 -5.07 -4.75
N PHE A 52 -13.66 -5.27 -5.34
CA PHE A 52 -14.22 -4.36 -6.35
C PHE A 52 -14.50 -3.00 -5.73
N GLU A 53 -15.16 -2.98 -4.58
CA GLU A 53 -15.46 -1.74 -3.86
C GLU A 53 -14.19 -0.93 -3.55
N VAL A 54 -13.19 -1.56 -2.92
CA VAL A 54 -11.94 -0.88 -2.53
C VAL A 54 -11.16 -0.38 -3.75
N ILE A 55 -10.99 -1.20 -4.79
CA ILE A 55 -10.21 -0.80 -5.98
C ILE A 55 -10.88 0.35 -6.73
N PHE A 56 -12.21 0.32 -6.88
CA PHE A 56 -12.92 1.42 -7.52
C PHE A 56 -12.86 2.72 -6.69
N LEU A 57 -13.00 2.65 -5.37
CA LEU A 57 -12.85 3.79 -4.48
C LEU A 57 -11.41 4.35 -4.50
N THR A 58 -10.39 3.47 -4.55
CA THR A 58 -8.99 3.88 -4.68
C THR A 58 -8.74 4.57 -6.03
N SER A 59 -9.21 3.98 -7.13
CA SER A 59 -9.10 4.56 -8.47
C SER A 59 -9.78 5.93 -8.57
N LEU A 60 -10.93 6.09 -7.91
CA LEU A 60 -11.65 7.36 -7.82
C LEU A 60 -10.88 8.39 -6.98
N GLY A 61 -10.38 7.99 -5.81
CA GLY A 61 -9.65 8.87 -4.89
C GLY A 61 -8.34 9.40 -5.49
N ARG A 62 -7.70 8.64 -6.38
CA ARG A 62 -6.51 9.09 -7.13
C ARG A 62 -6.78 10.35 -7.98
N SER A 63 -8.04 10.70 -8.22
CA SER A 63 -8.41 11.94 -8.94
C SER A 63 -8.04 13.22 -8.18
N TYR A 64 -7.84 13.17 -6.86
CA TYR A 64 -7.51 14.34 -6.04
C TYR A 64 -6.23 15.05 -6.52
N TYR A 65 -5.20 14.29 -6.87
CA TYR A 65 -3.94 14.81 -7.43
C TYR A 65 -3.78 14.52 -8.93
N SER A 66 -4.87 14.55 -9.67
CA SER A 66 -4.92 14.36 -11.13
C SER A 66 -4.49 12.95 -11.62
N GLY A 67 -4.33 11.98 -10.72
CA GLY A 67 -4.01 10.60 -11.08
C GLY A 67 -5.22 9.78 -11.53
N GLY A 68 -6.43 10.33 -11.49
CA GLY A 68 -7.67 9.67 -11.90
C GLY A 68 -8.57 10.57 -12.73
N ASN A 69 -9.56 9.95 -13.38
CA ASN A 69 -10.63 10.62 -14.11
C ASN A 69 -11.96 10.18 -13.51
N ILE A 70 -12.57 11.04 -12.69
CA ILE A 70 -13.79 10.76 -11.94
C ILE A 70 -14.90 10.21 -12.86
N GLY A 71 -15.17 10.90 -13.97
CA GLY A 71 -16.23 10.52 -14.90
C GLY A 71 -15.98 9.15 -15.53
N LYS A 72 -14.72 8.83 -15.89
CA LYS A 72 -14.35 7.52 -16.44
C LYS A 72 -14.50 6.41 -15.40
N VAL A 73 -14.02 6.63 -14.15
CA VAL A 73 -14.19 5.63 -13.07
C VAL A 73 -15.66 5.35 -12.81
N LEU A 74 -16.51 6.39 -12.71
CA LEU A 74 -17.96 6.24 -12.54
C LEU A 74 -18.62 5.56 -13.73
N TYR A 75 -18.13 5.77 -14.96
CA TYR A 75 -18.61 5.04 -16.13
C TYR A 75 -18.28 3.55 -16.03
N LEU A 76 -17.05 3.20 -15.58
CA LEU A 76 -16.62 1.81 -15.45
C LEU A 76 -17.47 1.02 -14.44
N THR A 77 -18.02 1.65 -13.39
CA THR A 77 -18.92 0.95 -12.45
C THR A 77 -20.15 0.36 -13.11
N ARG A 78 -20.57 0.90 -14.28
CA ARG A 78 -21.70 0.42 -15.06
C ARG A 78 -21.33 -0.67 -16.06
N GLN A 79 -20.02 -0.87 -16.31
CA GLN A 79 -19.50 -1.85 -17.26
C GLN A 79 -19.05 -3.15 -16.58
N VAL A 80 -18.87 -3.10 -15.25
CA VAL A 80 -18.32 -4.22 -14.47
C VAL A 80 -19.45 -4.94 -13.74
N GLU A 81 -19.47 -6.26 -13.90
CA GLU A 81 -20.34 -7.16 -13.15
C GLU A 81 -19.69 -7.46 -11.78
N ASP A 82 -20.44 -7.25 -10.69
CA ASP A 82 -19.97 -7.46 -9.32
C ASP A 82 -19.47 -8.90 -9.10
N GLY A 83 -18.22 -9.04 -8.69
CA GLY A 83 -17.54 -10.33 -8.49
C GLY A 83 -17.01 -11.00 -9.76
N ASN A 84 -17.23 -10.43 -10.94
CA ASN A 84 -16.66 -10.94 -12.19
C ASN A 84 -15.30 -10.29 -12.48
N PHE A 85 -14.22 -10.93 -12.03
CA PHE A 85 -12.84 -10.46 -12.15
C PHE A 85 -12.42 -10.22 -13.61
N GLU A 86 -12.88 -11.04 -14.56
CA GLU A 86 -12.59 -10.83 -15.99
C GLU A 86 -13.21 -9.53 -16.50
N SER A 87 -14.47 -9.24 -16.14
CA SER A 87 -15.12 -8.01 -16.56
C SER A 87 -14.42 -6.77 -16.01
N ALA A 88 -13.98 -6.80 -14.74
CA ALA A 88 -13.26 -5.70 -14.12
C ALA A 88 -11.87 -5.51 -14.75
N PHE A 89 -11.12 -6.59 -14.96
CA PHE A 89 -9.84 -6.52 -15.66
C PHE A 89 -9.98 -5.87 -17.03
N LEU A 90 -10.91 -6.37 -17.86
CA LEU A 90 -11.09 -5.86 -19.23
C LEU A 90 -11.52 -4.40 -19.24
N ALA A 91 -12.43 -3.99 -18.36
CA ALA A 91 -12.92 -2.62 -18.28
C ALA A 91 -11.80 -1.63 -17.91
N PHE A 92 -11.02 -1.94 -16.87
CA PHE A 92 -9.89 -1.11 -16.47
C PHE A 92 -8.74 -1.15 -17.50
N LYS A 93 -8.43 -2.32 -18.05
CA LYS A 93 -7.39 -2.45 -19.09
C LYS A 93 -7.71 -1.60 -20.32
N GLN A 94 -8.97 -1.68 -20.82
CA GLN A 94 -9.41 -0.86 -21.93
C GLN A 94 -9.33 0.64 -21.61
N ALA A 95 -9.76 1.06 -20.43
CA ALA A 95 -9.64 2.45 -20.02
C ALA A 95 -8.16 2.92 -19.94
N GLY A 96 -7.26 2.02 -19.53
CA GLY A 96 -5.81 2.26 -19.57
C GLY A 96 -5.29 2.44 -20.99
N ASP A 97 -5.70 1.57 -21.92
CA ASP A 97 -5.29 1.67 -23.33
C ASP A 97 -5.78 2.96 -24.00
N GLU A 98 -7.04 3.35 -23.72
CA GLU A 98 -7.60 4.61 -24.23
C GLU A 98 -6.85 5.83 -23.66
N ALA A 99 -6.54 5.84 -22.37
CA ALA A 99 -5.79 6.93 -21.74
C ALA A 99 -4.33 6.97 -22.23
N HIS A 100 -3.70 5.81 -22.44
CA HIS A 100 -2.36 5.73 -23.01
C HIS A 100 -2.32 6.29 -24.43
N ALA A 101 -3.26 5.93 -25.29
CA ALA A 101 -3.36 6.48 -26.63
C ALA A 101 -3.54 8.01 -26.62
N MET A 102 -4.41 8.54 -25.75
CA MET A 102 -4.56 10.00 -25.56
C MET A 102 -3.26 10.67 -25.11
N ALA A 103 -2.46 9.99 -24.27
CA ALA A 103 -1.18 10.51 -23.81
C ALA A 103 -0.15 10.59 -24.95
N GLU A 104 -0.07 9.55 -25.78
CA GLU A 104 0.83 9.52 -26.96
C GLU A 104 0.46 10.61 -27.98
N ASP A 105 -0.82 10.74 -28.31
CA ASP A 105 -1.32 11.76 -29.23
C ASP A 105 -1.04 13.17 -28.71
N SER A 106 -1.26 13.40 -27.42
CA SER A 106 -0.97 14.69 -26.78
C SER A 106 0.51 15.00 -26.76
N ALA A 107 1.36 13.99 -26.48
CA ALA A 107 2.81 14.14 -26.49
C ALA A 107 3.32 14.47 -27.90
N ALA A 108 2.86 13.74 -28.92
CA ALA A 108 3.21 13.97 -30.33
C ALA A 108 2.79 15.38 -30.82
N SER A 109 1.70 15.91 -30.28
CA SER A 109 1.18 17.25 -30.56
C SER A 109 1.82 18.35 -29.70
N GLY A 110 2.75 18.04 -28.82
CA GLY A 110 3.40 19.00 -27.92
C GLY A 110 2.55 19.49 -26.74
N HIS A 111 1.41 18.87 -26.49
CA HIS A 111 0.53 19.21 -25.38
C HIS A 111 1.02 18.58 -24.07
N ARG A 112 2.12 19.10 -23.54
CA ARG A 112 2.87 18.57 -22.40
C ARG A 112 2.00 18.22 -21.19
N GLU A 113 1.15 19.15 -20.74
CA GLU A 113 0.32 18.94 -19.54
C GLU A 113 -0.77 17.88 -19.79
N SER A 114 -1.41 17.89 -20.97
CA SER A 114 -2.40 16.89 -21.34
C SER A 114 -1.77 15.50 -21.44
N ALA A 115 -0.58 15.39 -22.03
CA ALA A 115 0.17 14.14 -22.11
C ALA A 115 0.50 13.60 -20.71
N ARG A 116 1.06 14.44 -19.82
CA ARG A 116 1.37 14.07 -18.44
C ARG A 116 0.14 13.53 -17.71
N GLN A 117 -0.96 14.26 -17.78
CA GLN A 117 -2.20 13.88 -17.12
C GLN A 117 -2.77 12.57 -17.66
N ALA A 118 -2.78 12.37 -18.96
CA ALA A 118 -3.27 11.15 -19.58
C ALA A 118 -2.39 9.93 -19.26
N TYR A 119 -1.06 10.08 -19.17
CA TYR A 119 -0.17 9.02 -18.66
C TYR A 119 -0.47 8.64 -17.21
N LEU A 120 -0.77 9.61 -16.34
CA LEU A 120 -1.16 9.31 -14.95
C LEU A 120 -2.51 8.59 -14.90
N TRP A 121 -3.46 8.93 -15.76
CA TRP A 121 -4.72 8.19 -15.87
C TRP A 121 -4.50 6.77 -16.37
N ALA A 122 -3.67 6.57 -17.40
CA ALA A 122 -3.32 5.24 -17.90
C ALA A 122 -2.72 4.37 -16.79
N GLN A 123 -1.80 4.92 -16.00
CA GLN A 123 -1.24 4.23 -14.84
C GLN A 123 -2.33 3.80 -13.84
N ASN A 124 -3.23 4.72 -13.45
CA ASN A 124 -4.32 4.40 -12.54
C ASN A 124 -5.16 3.23 -13.04
N PHE A 125 -5.51 3.24 -14.33
CA PHE A 125 -6.36 2.19 -14.88
C PHE A 125 -5.61 0.87 -15.05
N TYR A 126 -4.36 0.87 -15.51
CA TYR A 126 -3.54 -0.33 -15.58
C TYR A 126 -3.29 -0.91 -14.18
N ASP A 127 -2.93 -0.08 -13.21
CA ASP A 127 -2.72 -0.49 -11.83
C ASP A 127 -3.99 -1.11 -11.25
N SER A 128 -5.14 -0.43 -11.36
CA SER A 128 -6.42 -0.96 -10.90
C SER A 128 -6.77 -2.29 -11.56
N SER A 129 -6.42 -2.49 -12.84
CA SER A 129 -6.67 -3.75 -13.54
C SER A 129 -5.85 -4.92 -12.98
N THR A 130 -4.64 -4.66 -12.45
CA THR A 130 -3.75 -5.73 -11.93
C THR A 130 -4.36 -6.50 -10.76
N TYR A 131 -5.19 -5.87 -9.94
CA TYR A 131 -5.86 -6.50 -8.80
C TYR A 131 -6.93 -7.53 -9.20
N PHE A 132 -7.33 -7.55 -10.45
CA PHE A 132 -8.34 -8.49 -10.96
C PHE A 132 -7.74 -9.62 -11.80
N ILE A 133 -6.47 -9.54 -12.18
CA ILE A 133 -5.85 -10.49 -13.15
C ILE A 133 -5.80 -11.91 -12.59
N ASP A 134 -5.43 -12.10 -11.32
CA ASP A 134 -5.30 -13.44 -10.76
C ASP A 134 -6.64 -14.20 -10.64
N GLY A 135 -7.76 -13.47 -10.53
CA GLY A 135 -9.11 -14.03 -10.58
C GLY A 135 -9.74 -14.04 -11.97
N SER A 136 -9.03 -13.55 -12.99
CA SER A 136 -9.49 -13.49 -14.36
C SER A 136 -9.19 -14.79 -15.14
N LYS A 137 -9.54 -14.83 -16.42
CA LYS A 137 -9.34 -16.02 -17.27
C LYS A 137 -7.87 -16.35 -17.54
N ASP A 138 -6.99 -15.36 -17.46
CA ASP A 138 -5.57 -15.52 -17.80
C ASP A 138 -4.65 -14.73 -16.85
N PRO A 139 -4.14 -15.35 -15.78
CA PRO A 139 -3.21 -14.73 -14.85
C PRO A 139 -1.86 -14.31 -15.48
N SER A 140 -1.49 -14.86 -16.63
CA SER A 140 -0.22 -14.51 -17.30
C SER A 140 -0.18 -13.04 -17.78
N ARG A 141 -1.34 -12.39 -17.88
CA ARG A 141 -1.48 -10.96 -18.23
C ARG A 141 -0.91 -10.00 -17.19
N PHE A 142 -0.55 -10.47 -16.00
CA PHE A 142 -0.08 -9.58 -14.93
C PHE A 142 1.18 -8.80 -15.31
N LEU A 143 2.25 -9.50 -15.66
CA LEU A 143 3.53 -8.85 -15.98
C LEU A 143 3.44 -7.92 -17.19
N PRO A 144 2.81 -8.29 -18.34
CA PRO A 144 2.60 -7.37 -19.43
C PRO A 144 1.81 -6.11 -19.05
N THR A 145 0.79 -6.24 -18.17
CA THR A 145 0.01 -5.09 -17.71
C THR A 145 0.82 -4.18 -16.79
N TRP A 146 1.60 -4.77 -15.89
CA TRP A 146 2.53 -4.03 -15.03
C TRP A 146 3.60 -3.29 -15.86
N GLU A 147 4.09 -3.87 -16.94
CA GLU A 147 5.04 -3.21 -17.84
C GLU A 147 4.44 -1.97 -18.53
N LEU A 148 3.17 -2.02 -18.92
CA LEU A 148 2.45 -0.84 -19.44
C LEU A 148 2.30 0.26 -18.38
N LEU A 149 1.93 -0.12 -17.14
CA LEU A 149 1.89 0.79 -16.01
C LEU A 149 3.23 1.50 -15.79
N TYR A 150 4.32 0.72 -15.78
CA TYR A 150 5.67 1.24 -15.53
C TYR A 150 6.17 2.13 -16.68
N ASP A 151 5.89 1.76 -17.93
CA ASP A 151 6.21 2.57 -19.11
C ASP A 151 5.51 3.93 -19.09
N CYS A 152 4.21 3.95 -18.76
CA CYS A 152 3.46 5.22 -18.61
C CYS A 152 4.08 6.12 -17.53
N TRP A 153 4.55 5.53 -16.40
CA TRP A 153 5.27 6.30 -15.38
C TRP A 153 6.54 6.93 -15.96
N LEU A 154 7.39 6.14 -16.59
CA LEU A 154 8.65 6.62 -17.16
C LEU A 154 8.41 7.73 -18.22
N LYS A 155 7.41 7.58 -19.07
CA LYS A 155 7.04 8.59 -20.08
C LYS A 155 6.49 9.88 -19.47
N SER A 156 5.87 9.79 -18.29
CA SER A 156 5.36 10.97 -17.59
C SER A 156 6.47 11.82 -16.95
N LEU A 157 7.61 11.23 -16.55
CA LEU A 157 8.67 11.90 -15.77
C LEU A 157 9.19 13.20 -16.40
N PRO A 158 9.56 13.25 -17.72
CA PRO A 158 10.06 14.46 -18.34
C PRO A 158 8.98 15.54 -18.52
N LEU A 159 7.70 15.17 -18.34
CA LEU A 159 6.56 16.06 -18.49
C LEU A 159 6.21 16.81 -17.19
N PHE A 160 6.81 16.45 -16.06
CA PHE A 160 6.71 17.25 -14.84
C PHE A 160 7.55 18.52 -14.92
N ASP A 161 7.25 19.48 -14.07
CA ASP A 161 7.99 20.73 -13.96
C ASP A 161 8.33 21.05 -12.49
N PRO A 162 9.61 20.90 -12.09
CA PRO A 162 10.73 20.32 -12.87
C PRO A 162 10.51 18.83 -13.18
N PRO A 163 11.23 18.30 -14.20
CA PRO A 163 11.17 16.87 -14.50
C PRO A 163 11.56 16.01 -13.30
N ILE A 164 10.88 14.88 -13.15
CA ILE A 164 11.23 13.89 -12.12
C ILE A 164 12.49 13.15 -12.54
N GLU A 165 13.47 13.05 -11.64
CA GLU A 165 14.76 12.41 -11.87
C GLU A 165 14.72 10.93 -11.50
N PRO A 166 14.88 9.99 -12.46
CA PRO A 166 15.14 8.59 -12.14
C PRO A 166 16.48 8.45 -11.43
N VAL A 167 16.52 7.71 -10.33
CA VAL A 167 17.73 7.50 -9.53
C VAL A 167 17.98 6.03 -9.26
N LYS A 168 19.27 5.70 -9.03
CA LYS A 168 19.74 4.38 -8.68
C LYS A 168 20.42 4.46 -7.33
N ILE A 169 19.89 3.77 -6.36
CA ILE A 169 20.36 3.77 -4.97
C ILE A 169 21.20 2.52 -4.76
N PRO A 170 22.50 2.62 -4.45
CA PRO A 170 23.32 1.44 -4.17
C PRO A 170 22.72 0.59 -3.05
N TYR A 171 22.56 -0.70 -3.29
CA TYR A 171 21.94 -1.61 -2.36
C TYR A 171 22.56 -3.00 -2.47
N GLU A 172 23.24 -3.47 -1.40
CA GLU A 172 23.92 -4.76 -1.37
C GLU A 172 24.79 -4.98 -2.66
N ASN A 173 24.50 -6.02 -3.44
CA ASN A 173 25.21 -6.32 -4.70
C ASN A 173 24.46 -5.79 -5.95
N THR A 174 23.50 -4.88 -5.77
CA THR A 174 22.65 -4.33 -6.81
C THR A 174 22.31 -2.87 -6.53
N GLU A 175 21.23 -2.36 -7.10
CA GLU A 175 20.69 -1.02 -6.89
C GLU A 175 19.18 -1.08 -6.72
N LEU A 176 18.60 -0.18 -5.93
CA LEU A 176 17.18 0.07 -5.91
C LEU A 176 16.84 1.18 -6.90
N HIS A 177 15.83 0.96 -7.71
CA HIS A 177 15.31 1.96 -8.61
C HIS A 177 14.39 2.92 -7.85
N GLY A 178 14.63 4.22 -8.00
CA GLY A 178 13.85 5.25 -7.33
C GLY A 178 13.68 6.49 -8.19
N PHE A 179 13.00 7.48 -7.62
CA PHE A 179 12.71 8.76 -8.28
C PHE A 179 12.86 9.90 -7.28
N PHE A 180 13.70 10.86 -7.64
CA PHE A 180 13.86 12.10 -6.89
C PHE A 180 12.98 13.18 -7.50
N ILE A 181 12.09 13.75 -6.70
CA ILE A 181 11.05 14.67 -7.14
C ILE A 181 11.29 16.01 -6.45
N ARG A 182 11.59 17.03 -7.25
CA ARG A 182 11.90 18.38 -6.74
C ARG A 182 10.70 19.31 -6.86
N GLY A 183 10.54 20.17 -5.86
CA GLY A 183 9.58 21.27 -5.93
C GLY A 183 10.03 22.35 -6.90
N LYS A 184 9.07 23.11 -7.46
CA LYS A 184 9.33 24.28 -8.31
C LYS A 184 10.10 25.35 -7.54
N ASN A 185 10.94 26.10 -8.29
CA ASN A 185 11.71 27.25 -7.76
C ASN A 185 12.54 26.90 -6.50
N ALA A 186 12.99 25.65 -6.41
CA ALA A 186 13.77 25.19 -5.28
C ALA A 186 15.15 25.87 -5.24
N SER A 187 15.41 26.68 -4.23
CA SER A 187 16.71 27.25 -3.91
C SER A 187 17.18 26.79 -2.53
N GLY A 188 18.48 26.52 -2.38
CA GLY A 188 19.05 26.06 -1.11
C GLY A 188 18.64 24.65 -0.70
N LYS A 189 18.92 24.31 0.54
CA LYS A 189 18.58 23.01 1.13
C LYS A 189 17.13 22.97 1.57
N ARG A 190 16.46 21.85 1.27
CA ARG A 190 15.03 21.66 1.52
C ARG A 190 14.77 20.44 2.40
N PRO A 191 13.64 20.40 3.12
CA PRO A 191 13.20 19.20 3.78
C PRO A 191 12.89 18.12 2.72
N LEU A 192 13.20 16.87 3.06
CA LEU A 192 12.94 15.72 2.21
C LEU A 192 11.93 14.79 2.86
N LEU A 193 10.92 14.34 2.09
CA LEU A 193 10.07 13.22 2.46
C LEU A 193 10.46 11.98 1.65
N ILE A 194 10.96 10.96 2.32
CA ILE A 194 11.15 9.62 1.75
C ILE A 194 9.82 8.89 1.80
N LEU A 195 9.39 8.31 0.68
CA LEU A 195 8.12 7.60 0.53
C LEU A 195 8.39 6.12 0.33
N ALA A 196 8.03 5.30 1.33
CA ALA A 196 8.14 3.85 1.30
C ALA A 196 6.77 3.25 1.02
N ASN A 197 6.68 2.51 -0.10
CA ASN A 197 5.45 1.88 -0.55
C ASN A 197 5.00 0.74 0.39
N GLY A 198 3.77 0.27 0.18
CA GLY A 198 3.20 -0.92 0.81
C GLY A 198 3.58 -2.22 0.11
N SER A 199 2.78 -3.26 0.36
CA SER A 199 3.02 -4.62 -0.17
C SER A 199 2.76 -4.75 -1.67
N ASP A 200 1.88 -3.94 -2.23
CA ASP A 200 1.31 -4.11 -3.57
C ASP A 200 1.01 -2.81 -4.32
N GLY A 201 1.34 -1.66 -3.73
CA GLY A 201 1.15 -0.37 -4.37
C GLY A 201 2.12 -0.10 -5.52
N SER A 202 1.78 0.87 -6.34
CA SER A 202 2.56 1.33 -7.50
C SER A 202 3.36 2.61 -7.19
N LEU A 203 4.22 3.01 -8.12
CA LEU A 203 4.93 4.30 -8.03
C LEU A 203 3.98 5.49 -8.15
N LEU A 204 2.86 5.32 -8.85
CA LEU A 204 1.78 6.31 -8.89
C LEU A 204 1.21 6.55 -7.50
N ASP A 205 1.06 5.51 -6.69
CA ASP A 205 0.59 5.65 -5.32
C ASP A 205 1.54 6.56 -4.52
N MET A 206 2.83 6.40 -4.66
CA MET A 206 3.79 7.26 -3.98
C MET A 206 3.67 8.74 -4.38
N TRP A 207 3.37 9.01 -5.65
CA TRP A 207 3.03 10.37 -6.11
C TRP A 207 1.76 10.90 -5.44
N LEU A 208 0.74 10.07 -5.30
CA LEU A 208 -0.59 10.46 -4.80
C LEU A 208 -0.69 10.41 -3.27
N TRP A 209 0.00 9.46 -2.62
CA TRP A 209 0.00 9.25 -1.16
C TRP A 209 1.17 9.93 -0.44
N GLY A 210 1.56 11.11 -0.86
CA GLY A 210 2.56 11.92 -0.19
C GLY A 210 3.32 12.85 -1.13
N GLY A 211 3.75 12.40 -2.30
CA GLY A 211 4.59 13.17 -3.21
C GLY A 211 3.99 14.51 -3.61
N SER A 212 2.77 14.52 -4.16
CA SER A 212 2.08 15.75 -4.55
C SER A 212 1.83 16.69 -3.37
N GLY A 213 1.39 16.13 -2.23
CA GLY A 213 1.12 16.89 -1.02
C GLY A 213 2.38 17.53 -0.41
N ALA A 214 3.49 16.80 -0.43
CA ALA A 214 4.79 17.27 0.04
C ALA A 214 5.34 18.42 -0.82
N LEU A 215 5.32 18.25 -2.15
CA LEU A 215 5.78 19.30 -3.07
C LEU A 215 4.99 20.60 -2.92
N ALA A 216 3.67 20.51 -2.74
CA ALA A 216 2.80 21.65 -2.51
C ALA A 216 3.16 22.44 -1.24
N ARG A 217 3.88 21.80 -0.29
CA ARG A 217 4.31 22.37 1.01
C ARG A 217 5.81 22.65 1.10
N GLY A 218 6.52 22.54 -0.01
CA GLY A 218 7.92 22.92 -0.05
C GLY A 218 8.91 21.82 0.31
N TYR A 219 8.46 20.57 0.43
CA TYR A 219 9.34 19.41 0.55
C TYR A 219 9.79 18.94 -0.84
N ASP A 220 10.96 18.36 -0.93
CA ASP A 220 11.33 17.45 -2.01
C ASP A 220 10.95 16.02 -1.60
N CYS A 221 10.86 15.09 -2.57
CA CYS A 221 10.49 13.71 -2.30
C CYS A 221 11.49 12.74 -2.92
N LEU A 222 11.70 11.61 -2.24
CA LEU A 222 12.40 10.44 -2.77
C LEU A 222 11.49 9.22 -2.61
N THR A 223 11.15 8.57 -3.71
CA THR A 223 10.45 7.28 -3.69
C THR A 223 11.30 6.21 -4.34
N PHE A 224 11.09 4.96 -3.99
CA PHE A 224 11.88 3.83 -4.49
C PHE A 224 11.07 2.54 -4.42
N ASP A 225 11.44 1.56 -5.24
CA ASP A 225 10.97 0.18 -5.12
C ASP A 225 11.99 -0.62 -4.29
N GLY A 226 11.60 -0.97 -3.06
CA GLY A 226 12.39 -1.85 -2.21
C GLY A 226 12.17 -3.34 -2.52
N PRO A 227 12.91 -4.26 -1.89
CA PRO A 227 12.73 -5.70 -2.07
C PRO A 227 11.26 -6.11 -1.92
N GLY A 228 10.72 -6.85 -2.88
CA GLY A 228 9.33 -7.28 -2.95
C GLY A 228 8.38 -6.28 -3.60
N GLN A 229 8.84 -5.08 -3.98
CA GLN A 229 8.02 -4.03 -4.57
C GLN A 229 8.40 -3.78 -6.04
N GLY A 230 7.43 -3.41 -6.85
CA GLY A 230 7.56 -2.91 -8.20
C GLY A 230 8.73 -3.48 -9.02
N TYR A 231 9.64 -2.62 -9.46
CA TYR A 231 10.79 -3.01 -10.28
C TYR A 231 11.71 -4.03 -9.57
N ALA A 232 11.93 -3.86 -8.27
CA ALA A 232 12.79 -4.76 -7.50
C ALA A 232 12.22 -6.19 -7.48
N LEU A 233 10.91 -6.36 -7.38
CA LEU A 233 10.26 -7.67 -7.46
C LEU A 233 10.26 -8.22 -8.88
N TRP A 234 9.71 -7.46 -9.84
CA TRP A 234 9.38 -8.00 -11.16
C TRP A 234 10.60 -8.16 -12.06
N LYS A 235 11.58 -7.26 -11.98
CA LYS A 235 12.77 -7.27 -12.83
C LYS A 235 14.01 -7.82 -12.14
N GLN A 236 14.20 -7.55 -10.84
CA GLN A 236 15.41 -7.95 -10.12
C GLN A 236 15.22 -9.20 -9.27
N LYS A 237 13.98 -9.67 -9.03
CA LYS A 237 13.65 -10.84 -8.19
C LYS A 237 14.13 -10.68 -6.74
N LEU A 238 14.10 -9.46 -6.24
CA LEU A 238 14.31 -9.17 -4.84
C LEU A 238 12.97 -9.36 -4.09
N TYR A 239 12.99 -10.11 -3.00
CA TYR A 239 11.80 -10.47 -2.25
C TYR A 239 11.73 -9.73 -0.91
N PHE A 240 10.54 -9.69 -0.29
CA PHE A 240 10.33 -9.05 1.00
C PHE A 240 11.28 -9.55 2.07
N ARG A 241 11.70 -8.62 2.94
CA ARG A 241 12.52 -8.91 4.11
C ARG A 241 11.96 -8.20 5.35
N PRO A 242 12.09 -8.80 6.56
CA PRO A 242 11.58 -8.19 7.80
C PRO A 242 12.48 -7.08 8.34
N ASP A 243 13.80 -7.14 8.08
CA ASP A 243 14.83 -6.23 8.57
C ASP A 243 14.98 -5.00 7.64
N TRP A 244 13.92 -4.19 7.57
CA TRP A 244 13.80 -3.07 6.63
C TRP A 244 14.79 -1.92 6.90
N GLU A 245 15.42 -1.88 8.07
CA GLU A 245 16.53 -1.00 8.36
C GLU A 245 17.69 -1.17 7.35
N LYS A 246 17.92 -2.37 6.86
CA LYS A 246 18.94 -2.65 5.84
C LYS A 246 18.56 -2.12 4.45
N VAL A 247 17.30 -1.81 4.22
CA VAL A 247 16.81 -1.18 3.00
C VAL A 247 16.84 0.34 3.14
N ILE A 248 16.37 0.87 4.27
CA ILE A 248 16.26 2.32 4.48
C ILE A 248 17.60 2.98 4.72
N THR A 249 18.55 2.34 5.38
CA THR A 249 19.88 2.93 5.61
C THR A 249 20.58 3.33 4.31
N PRO A 250 20.71 2.49 3.26
CA PRO A 250 21.21 2.91 1.95
C PRO A 250 20.41 4.03 1.28
N VAL A 251 19.08 4.03 1.45
CA VAL A 251 18.22 5.10 0.92
C VAL A 251 18.51 6.44 1.61
N VAL A 252 18.71 6.42 2.92
CA VAL A 252 19.11 7.61 3.69
C VAL A 252 20.53 8.06 3.32
N ASP A 253 21.48 7.14 3.13
CA ASP A 253 22.82 7.47 2.64
C ASP A 253 22.77 8.22 1.31
N TYR A 254 21.97 7.70 0.36
CA TYR A 254 21.75 8.34 -0.92
C TYR A 254 21.09 9.73 -0.75
N ALA A 255 20.04 9.82 0.05
CA ALA A 255 19.34 11.08 0.29
C ALA A 255 20.27 12.15 0.88
N LEU A 256 21.11 11.78 1.84
CA LEU A 256 22.07 12.70 2.48
C LEU A 256 23.28 13.06 1.60
N SER A 257 23.57 12.30 0.56
CA SER A 257 24.59 12.64 -0.45
C SER A 257 24.15 13.76 -1.39
N ARG A 258 22.84 14.05 -1.45
CA ARG A 258 22.26 15.10 -2.31
C ARG A 258 22.49 16.49 -1.72
N PRO A 259 23.11 17.42 -2.45
CA PRO A 259 23.43 18.76 -1.91
C PRO A 259 22.20 19.62 -1.61
N GLU A 260 21.07 19.36 -2.28
CA GLU A 260 19.80 20.05 -2.08
C GLU A 260 19.02 19.59 -0.84
N VAL A 261 19.39 18.46 -0.22
CA VAL A 261 18.68 17.92 0.94
C VAL A 261 19.18 18.57 2.23
N ASP A 262 18.26 19.01 3.08
CA ASP A 262 18.58 19.41 4.45
C ASP A 262 18.72 18.18 5.34
N PRO A 263 19.94 17.85 5.81
CA PRO A 263 20.17 16.62 6.58
C PRO A 263 19.47 16.60 7.94
N LYS A 264 18.98 17.73 8.42
CA LYS A 264 18.24 17.84 9.68
C LYS A 264 16.72 17.70 9.50
N ARG A 265 16.24 17.74 8.26
CA ARG A 265 14.81 17.72 7.94
C ARG A 265 14.47 16.61 6.93
N VAL A 266 14.96 15.40 7.20
CA VAL A 266 14.62 14.20 6.44
C VAL A 266 13.54 13.43 7.20
N ALA A 267 12.36 13.32 6.60
CA ALA A 267 11.25 12.51 7.12
C ALA A 267 11.02 11.29 6.23
N ILE A 268 10.33 10.30 6.78
CA ILE A 268 9.93 9.09 6.04
C ILE A 268 8.47 8.73 6.32
N GLN A 269 7.73 8.36 5.27
CA GLN A 269 6.34 7.86 5.36
C GLN A 269 6.27 6.44 4.79
N GLY A 270 5.59 5.55 5.51
CA GLY A 270 5.28 4.20 5.06
C GLY A 270 3.78 4.00 4.91
N ILE A 271 3.37 3.48 3.75
CA ILE A 271 1.97 3.24 3.38
C ILE A 271 1.64 1.76 3.52
N SER A 272 0.46 1.40 4.05
CA SER A 272 0.00 0.01 4.16
C SER A 272 1.00 -0.84 4.98
N GLN A 273 1.55 -1.93 4.46
CA GLN A 273 2.61 -2.69 5.13
C GLN A 273 3.88 -1.85 5.36
N GLY A 274 4.03 -0.71 4.66
CA GLY A 274 5.03 0.31 4.99
C GLY A 274 4.92 0.85 6.41
N GLY A 275 3.71 0.78 6.99
CA GLY A 275 3.45 1.08 8.40
C GLY A 275 4.08 0.10 9.40
N TYR A 276 4.59 -1.03 8.94
CA TYR A 276 5.53 -1.89 9.66
C TYR A 276 6.98 -1.53 9.31
N TRP A 277 7.30 -1.42 8.00
CA TRP A 277 8.67 -1.26 7.54
C TRP A 277 9.31 0.05 8.01
N VAL A 278 8.56 1.15 7.98
CA VAL A 278 9.10 2.45 8.43
C VAL A 278 9.36 2.48 9.93
N PRO A 279 8.45 2.11 10.83
CA PRO A 279 8.74 1.98 12.25
C PRO A 279 9.90 1.02 12.55
N ARG A 280 9.97 -0.12 11.83
CA ARG A 280 11.12 -1.05 11.93
C ARG A 280 12.43 -0.33 11.59
N ALA A 281 12.47 0.36 10.45
CA ALA A 281 13.69 1.02 10.01
C ALA A 281 14.15 2.11 10.97
N VAL A 282 13.25 2.99 11.42
CA VAL A 282 13.62 4.11 12.32
C VAL A 282 13.93 3.67 13.76
N ALA A 283 13.62 2.40 14.11
CA ALA A 283 14.13 1.80 15.34
C ALA A 283 15.67 1.66 15.31
N PHE A 284 16.27 1.60 14.13
CA PHE A 284 17.73 1.44 13.93
C PHE A 284 18.36 2.63 13.22
N GLU A 285 17.73 3.19 12.20
CA GLU A 285 18.19 4.38 11.46
C GLU A 285 17.85 5.67 12.23
N LYS A 286 18.86 6.32 12.80
CA LYS A 286 18.67 7.47 13.72
C LYS A 286 18.79 8.84 13.04
N ARG A 287 19.11 8.90 11.75
CA ARG A 287 19.25 10.16 11.00
C ARG A 287 17.90 10.70 10.48
N ILE A 288 16.84 9.92 10.59
CA ILE A 288 15.47 10.34 10.24
C ILE A 288 14.92 11.26 11.34
N ALA A 289 14.50 12.47 10.94
CA ALA A 289 14.02 13.49 11.87
C ALA A 289 12.54 13.28 12.28
N ALA A 290 11.71 12.66 11.43
CA ALA A 290 10.32 12.34 11.72
C ALA A 290 9.86 11.15 10.87
N ALA A 291 8.93 10.34 11.40
CA ALA A 291 8.40 9.19 10.68
C ALA A 291 6.86 9.16 10.72
N ILE A 292 6.25 8.57 9.69
CA ILE A 292 4.81 8.40 9.55
C ILE A 292 4.52 6.94 9.21
N ALA A 293 3.62 6.30 9.96
CA ALA A 293 3.07 4.96 9.70
C ALA A 293 1.59 5.09 9.31
N ASP A 294 1.25 4.73 8.10
CA ASP A 294 -0.08 4.91 7.50
C ASP A 294 -0.61 3.59 6.89
N PRO A 295 -1.43 2.81 7.69
CA PRO A 295 -1.65 2.91 9.12
C PRO A 295 -0.51 2.30 9.94
N GLY A 296 -0.59 2.35 11.27
CA GLY A 296 0.35 1.65 12.15
C GLY A 296 0.16 0.15 12.11
N VAL A 297 1.24 -0.60 11.84
CA VAL A 297 1.25 -2.07 11.80
C VAL A 297 2.30 -2.60 12.76
N ALA A 298 1.88 -3.23 13.85
CA ALA A 298 2.77 -3.81 14.86
C ALA A 298 3.20 -5.26 14.53
N ASP A 299 2.30 -6.04 13.92
CA ASP A 299 2.50 -7.44 13.54
C ASP A 299 1.80 -7.75 12.22
N VAL A 300 2.59 -7.91 11.15
CA VAL A 300 2.06 -8.20 9.80
C VAL A 300 1.34 -9.56 9.75
N SER A 301 1.80 -10.54 10.53
CA SER A 301 1.28 -11.91 10.47
C SER A 301 -0.20 -12.03 10.86
N THR A 302 -0.74 -11.07 11.59
CA THR A 302 -2.13 -11.13 12.07
C THR A 302 -3.13 -11.09 10.91
N SER A 303 -2.88 -10.32 9.85
CA SER A 303 -3.72 -10.30 8.66
C SER A 303 -3.71 -11.62 7.87
N TRP A 304 -2.72 -12.48 8.13
CA TRP A 304 -2.57 -13.79 7.52
C TRP A 304 -3.16 -14.90 8.41
N THR A 305 -2.92 -14.80 9.71
CA THR A 305 -3.25 -15.88 10.67
C THR A 305 -4.64 -15.75 11.28
N ALA A 306 -5.19 -14.53 11.41
CA ALA A 306 -6.52 -14.33 11.98
C ALA A 306 -7.65 -15.11 11.26
N PRO A 307 -7.62 -15.27 9.92
CA PRO A 307 -8.63 -16.03 9.21
C PRO A 307 -8.46 -17.55 9.32
N LEU A 308 -7.32 -18.04 9.80
CA LEU A 308 -7.07 -19.47 9.86
C LEU A 308 -7.92 -20.18 10.92
N PRO A 309 -8.54 -21.31 10.60
CA PRO A 309 -9.16 -22.17 11.60
C PRO A 309 -8.14 -22.66 12.64
N LYS A 310 -8.59 -22.87 13.89
CA LYS A 310 -7.71 -23.37 14.97
C LYS A 310 -6.83 -24.56 14.58
N PRO A 311 -7.34 -25.62 13.90
CA PRO A 311 -6.48 -26.73 13.48
C PRO A 311 -5.32 -26.29 12.56
N MET A 312 -5.55 -25.32 11.69
CA MET A 312 -4.51 -24.79 10.81
C MET A 312 -3.44 -24.01 11.59
N LEU A 313 -3.85 -23.23 12.57
CA LEU A 313 -2.91 -22.54 13.46
C LEU A 313 -2.04 -23.54 14.24
N GLU A 314 -2.62 -24.67 14.67
CA GLU A 314 -1.86 -25.73 15.35
C GLU A 314 -0.86 -26.41 14.39
N LEU A 315 -1.25 -26.69 13.14
CA LEU A 315 -0.33 -27.20 12.10
C LEU A 315 0.83 -26.24 11.87
N LEU A 316 0.53 -24.92 11.76
CA LEU A 316 1.51 -23.88 11.56
C LEU A 316 2.50 -23.79 12.75
N LYS A 317 2.00 -23.82 13.98
CA LYS A 317 2.81 -23.82 15.21
C LYS A 317 3.68 -25.07 15.33
N ALA A 318 3.12 -26.23 15.03
CA ALA A 318 3.80 -27.53 15.11
C ALA A 318 4.80 -27.80 13.98
N GLY A 319 4.93 -26.87 12.99
CA GLY A 319 5.86 -27.05 11.88
C GLY A 319 5.41 -28.12 10.85
N ARG A 320 4.12 -28.47 10.82
CA ARG A 320 3.58 -29.55 9.96
C ARG A 320 3.30 -29.05 8.54
N LYS A 321 4.36 -28.70 7.81
CA LYS A 321 4.32 -28.04 6.50
C LYS A 321 3.47 -28.80 5.48
N ALA A 322 3.73 -30.09 5.27
CA ALA A 322 3.03 -30.86 4.23
C ALA A 322 1.51 -30.93 4.46
N GLU A 323 1.08 -31.01 5.73
CA GLU A 323 -0.34 -31.05 6.06
C GLU A 323 -0.98 -29.67 5.93
N PHE A 324 -0.27 -28.60 6.33
CA PHE A 324 -0.72 -27.24 6.15
C PHE A 324 -0.93 -26.93 4.67
N ASP A 325 0.09 -27.14 3.82
CA ASP A 325 0.01 -26.90 2.39
C ASP A 325 -1.06 -27.77 1.71
N GLY A 326 -1.15 -29.03 2.11
CA GLY A 326 -2.16 -29.96 1.61
C GLY A 326 -3.59 -29.54 1.97
N TYR A 327 -3.81 -28.99 3.15
CA TYR A 327 -5.11 -28.44 3.55
C TYR A 327 -5.45 -27.19 2.75
N MET A 328 -4.53 -26.23 2.69
CA MET A 328 -4.70 -24.99 1.92
C MET A 328 -5.09 -25.26 0.47
N SER A 329 -4.34 -26.13 -0.21
CA SER A 329 -4.58 -26.46 -1.62
C SER A 329 -5.93 -27.14 -1.88
N LYS A 330 -6.47 -27.86 -0.89
CA LYS A 330 -7.74 -28.62 -1.05
C LYS A 330 -8.98 -27.85 -0.67
N THR A 331 -8.85 -26.84 0.20
CA THR A 331 -10.01 -26.19 0.83
C THR A 331 -10.33 -24.82 0.26
N MET A 332 -9.36 -24.13 -0.34
CA MET A 332 -9.59 -22.82 -0.93
C MET A 332 -10.38 -22.92 -2.24
N ASP A 333 -11.31 -22.00 -2.42
CA ASP A 333 -11.91 -21.74 -3.75
C ASP A 333 -10.95 -20.94 -4.65
N ALA A 334 -11.31 -20.81 -5.91
CA ALA A 334 -10.48 -20.16 -6.91
C ALA A 334 -10.18 -18.67 -6.58
N ALA A 335 -11.18 -17.95 -6.06
CA ALA A 335 -11.03 -16.53 -5.74
C ALA A 335 -10.08 -16.32 -4.55
N THR A 336 -10.24 -17.11 -3.48
CA THR A 336 -9.36 -17.09 -2.30
C THR A 336 -7.94 -17.49 -2.67
N SER A 337 -7.78 -18.54 -3.47
CA SER A 337 -6.47 -19.00 -3.97
C SER A 337 -5.79 -17.92 -4.80
N SER A 338 -6.52 -17.27 -5.69
CA SER A 338 -6.03 -16.18 -6.53
C SER A 338 -5.49 -15.02 -5.68
N ASN A 339 -6.29 -14.53 -4.74
CA ASN A 339 -5.90 -13.44 -3.86
C ASN A 339 -4.65 -13.81 -3.03
N LEU A 340 -4.64 -15.01 -2.44
CA LEU A 340 -3.51 -15.45 -1.64
C LEU A 340 -2.24 -15.59 -2.48
N ASN A 341 -2.32 -16.13 -3.69
CA ASN A 341 -1.19 -16.24 -4.61
C ASN A 341 -0.62 -14.85 -4.98
N PHE A 342 -1.48 -13.85 -5.22
CA PHE A 342 -1.06 -12.47 -5.44
C PHE A 342 -0.24 -11.95 -4.25
N ARG A 343 -0.76 -12.11 -3.02
CA ARG A 343 -0.10 -11.63 -1.80
C ARG A 343 1.18 -12.41 -1.43
N MET A 344 1.30 -13.67 -1.84
CA MET A 344 2.47 -14.51 -1.57
C MET A 344 3.67 -14.18 -2.47
N ARG A 345 3.44 -13.73 -3.70
CA ARG A 345 4.51 -13.47 -4.69
C ARG A 345 5.68 -12.65 -4.15
N PRO A 346 5.44 -11.53 -3.45
CA PRO A 346 6.54 -10.71 -2.94
C PRO A 346 7.41 -11.40 -1.89
N TYR A 347 6.92 -12.46 -1.25
CA TYR A 347 7.71 -13.25 -0.29
C TYR A 347 8.63 -14.27 -0.97
N GLY A 348 8.42 -14.60 -2.24
CA GLY A 348 9.27 -15.51 -3.00
C GLY A 348 9.08 -16.99 -2.71
N PHE A 349 8.05 -17.38 -1.97
CA PHE A 349 7.72 -18.77 -1.66
C PHE A 349 6.57 -19.30 -2.53
N THR A 350 6.61 -20.59 -2.84
CA THR A 350 5.50 -21.33 -3.46
C THR A 350 4.67 -22.12 -2.44
N SER A 351 5.20 -22.33 -1.25
CA SER A 351 4.54 -23.00 -0.13
C SER A 351 3.76 -22.00 0.69
N TYR A 352 2.50 -22.30 0.98
CA TYR A 352 1.67 -21.51 1.90
C TYR A 352 2.31 -21.48 3.29
N PHE A 353 2.72 -22.66 3.80
CA PHE A 353 3.37 -22.77 5.10
C PHE A 353 4.60 -21.84 5.23
N ASP A 354 5.50 -21.88 4.26
CA ASP A 354 6.72 -21.07 4.29
C ASP A 354 6.39 -19.57 4.27
N THR A 355 5.39 -19.16 3.49
CA THR A 355 4.93 -17.76 3.46
C THR A 355 4.36 -17.34 4.81
N TYR A 356 3.46 -18.13 5.38
CA TYR A 356 2.89 -17.81 6.70
C TYR A 356 3.96 -17.75 7.80
N LYS A 357 4.94 -18.65 7.76
CA LYS A 357 6.09 -18.61 8.69
C LYS A 357 6.96 -17.37 8.47
N ALA A 358 7.17 -16.97 7.22
CA ALA A 358 7.92 -15.76 6.92
C ALA A 358 7.21 -14.50 7.46
N THR A 359 5.88 -14.39 7.28
CA THR A 359 5.13 -13.22 7.79
C THR A 359 5.25 -13.04 9.30
N MET A 360 5.41 -14.12 10.07
CA MET A 360 5.57 -14.07 11.53
C MET A 360 6.88 -13.39 11.99
N GLN A 361 7.83 -13.15 11.07
CA GLN A 361 9.06 -12.43 11.38
C GLN A 361 8.87 -10.90 11.34
N TYR A 362 7.74 -10.43 10.82
CA TYR A 362 7.43 -9.01 10.69
C TYR A 362 6.66 -8.52 11.91
N ASN A 363 7.37 -8.35 13.02
CA ASN A 363 6.80 -7.96 14.31
C ASN A 363 7.66 -6.86 14.97
N LEU A 364 7.02 -5.82 15.51
CA LEU A 364 7.67 -4.66 16.12
C LEU A 364 7.76 -4.73 17.65
N THR A 365 7.16 -5.74 18.30
CA THR A 365 7.03 -5.78 19.76
C THR A 365 8.36 -5.54 20.47
N ASP A 366 9.43 -6.16 20.00
CA ASP A 366 10.74 -6.10 20.65
C ASP A 366 11.59 -4.88 20.22
N VAL A 367 11.16 -4.12 19.19
CA VAL A 367 12.00 -3.06 18.62
C VAL A 367 11.34 -1.69 18.61
N ALA A 368 10.02 -1.57 18.68
CA ALA A 368 9.31 -0.29 18.64
C ALA A 368 9.77 0.69 19.72
N GLY A 369 10.13 0.19 20.92
CA GLY A 369 10.69 1.00 22.01
C GLY A 369 12.06 1.63 21.72
N GLN A 370 12.74 1.22 20.62
CA GLN A 370 14.01 1.78 20.19
C GLN A 370 13.85 2.99 19.25
N ILE A 371 12.64 3.29 18.78
CA ILE A 371 12.34 4.48 17.97
C ILE A 371 12.67 5.73 18.79
N ARG A 372 13.38 6.71 18.18
CA ARG A 372 13.77 7.96 18.84
C ARG A 372 13.18 9.20 18.18
N CYS A 373 12.99 9.18 16.87
CA CYS A 373 12.34 10.29 16.19
C CYS A 373 10.84 10.36 16.53
N PRO A 374 10.22 11.54 16.42
CA PRO A 374 8.78 11.68 16.48
C PRO A 374 8.10 10.76 15.45
N LEU A 375 7.02 10.06 15.86
CA LEU A 375 6.24 9.15 15.02
C LEU A 375 4.77 9.56 15.01
N LEU A 376 4.25 9.87 13.81
CA LEU A 376 2.82 9.95 13.56
C LEU A 376 2.30 8.60 13.10
N ILE A 377 1.17 8.19 13.64
CA ILE A 377 0.49 6.93 13.30
C ILE A 377 -0.93 7.27 12.88
N THR A 378 -1.34 6.90 11.69
CA THR A 378 -2.75 7.03 11.28
C THR A 378 -3.57 5.86 11.80
N GLU A 379 -4.85 6.12 12.09
CA GLU A 379 -5.80 5.14 12.61
C GLU A 379 -7.14 5.29 11.88
N PRO A 380 -7.29 4.70 10.68
CA PRO A 380 -8.58 4.68 9.99
C PRO A 380 -9.59 3.81 10.75
N ALA A 381 -10.81 4.33 10.94
CA ALA A 381 -11.85 3.68 11.77
C ALA A 381 -12.27 2.30 11.24
N ASN A 382 -12.22 2.11 9.92
CA ASN A 382 -12.55 0.87 9.24
C ASN A 382 -11.29 0.20 8.66
N GLU A 383 -10.19 0.19 9.44
CA GLU A 383 -8.97 -0.56 9.10
C GLU A 383 -9.27 -2.05 9.04
N ALA A 384 -9.09 -2.61 7.86
CA ALA A 384 -9.56 -3.94 7.54
C ALA A 384 -8.48 -5.02 7.60
N TYR A 385 -7.20 -4.65 7.36
CA TYR A 385 -6.09 -5.61 7.32
C TYR A 385 -5.45 -5.82 8.69
N TRP A 386 -5.32 -4.74 9.46
CA TRP A 386 -4.67 -4.74 10.78
C TRP A 386 -5.51 -3.97 11.82
N PRO A 387 -6.76 -4.39 12.08
CA PRO A 387 -7.64 -3.68 13.00
C PRO A 387 -7.02 -3.56 14.39
N GLY A 388 -7.00 -2.33 14.94
CA GLY A 388 -6.48 -2.02 16.27
C GLY A 388 -4.95 -1.93 16.39
N GLN A 389 -4.19 -2.26 15.35
CA GLN A 389 -2.73 -2.25 15.44
C GLN A 389 -2.10 -0.87 15.45
N SER A 390 -2.76 0.15 14.91
CA SER A 390 -2.31 1.54 15.06
C SER A 390 -2.22 1.93 16.54
N ARG A 391 -3.21 1.55 17.34
CA ARG A 391 -3.19 1.74 18.79
C ARG A 391 -2.12 0.91 19.47
N GLN A 392 -1.98 -0.36 19.08
CA GLN A 392 -0.94 -1.24 19.60
C GLN A 392 0.47 -0.68 19.33
N LEU A 393 0.74 -0.22 18.12
CA LEU A 393 2.02 0.42 17.78
C LEU A 393 2.22 1.71 18.60
N TYR A 394 1.18 2.53 18.72
CA TYR A 394 1.23 3.73 19.53
C TYR A 394 1.65 3.40 20.97
N ASP A 395 1.09 2.37 21.58
CA ASP A 395 1.42 1.99 22.97
C ASP A 395 2.85 1.47 23.14
N LEU A 396 3.39 0.78 22.13
CA LEU A 396 4.76 0.24 22.12
C LEU A 396 5.85 1.32 21.99
N VAL A 397 5.55 2.43 21.31
CA VAL A 397 6.52 3.49 21.03
C VAL A 397 6.70 4.39 22.25
N THR A 398 7.95 4.74 22.57
CA THR A 398 8.31 5.59 23.74
C THR A 398 8.78 6.99 23.36
N SER A 399 9.13 7.23 22.09
CA SER A 399 9.48 8.56 21.58
C SER A 399 8.26 9.49 21.48
N PRO A 400 8.42 10.79 21.20
CA PRO A 400 7.29 11.67 20.89
C PRO A 400 6.44 11.04 19.79
N LYS A 401 5.13 10.96 20.01
CA LYS A 401 4.22 10.24 19.12
C LYS A 401 2.87 10.92 19.01
N LYS A 402 2.20 10.76 17.87
CA LYS A 402 0.85 11.27 17.63
C LYS A 402 0.02 10.18 16.95
N LEU A 403 -1.16 9.90 17.48
CA LEU A 403 -2.17 9.09 16.83
C LEU A 403 -3.17 10.01 16.14
N VAL A 404 -3.43 9.77 14.86
CA VAL A 404 -4.36 10.57 14.05
C VAL A 404 -5.45 9.66 13.53
N SER A 405 -6.61 9.72 14.18
CA SER A 405 -7.76 8.91 13.78
C SER A 405 -8.50 9.55 12.62
N PHE A 406 -9.01 8.70 11.71
CA PHE A 406 -9.84 9.09 10.57
C PHE A 406 -11.20 8.38 10.64
N SER A 407 -12.26 9.16 10.66
CA SER A 407 -13.64 8.66 10.77
C SER A 407 -14.32 8.52 9.40
N GLU A 408 -15.46 7.87 9.38
CA GLU A 408 -16.32 7.82 8.19
C GLU A 408 -16.81 9.23 7.78
N SER A 409 -17.10 10.10 8.75
CA SER A 409 -17.51 11.50 8.50
C SER A 409 -16.38 12.35 7.89
N ASP A 410 -15.11 11.97 8.10
CA ASP A 410 -13.96 12.57 7.40
C ASP A 410 -13.86 12.09 5.94
N GLY A 411 -14.56 11.02 5.58
CA GLY A 411 -14.42 10.33 4.30
C GLY A 411 -13.10 9.57 4.16
N ALA A 412 -12.40 9.30 5.26
CA ALA A 412 -11.02 8.79 5.29
C ALA A 412 -10.88 7.53 6.17
N ASP A 413 -11.97 6.81 6.38
CA ASP A 413 -12.11 5.70 7.32
C ASP A 413 -11.48 4.37 6.87
N LEU A 414 -11.16 4.22 5.57
CA LEU A 414 -10.64 2.98 5.00
C LEU A 414 -9.10 2.91 5.08
N HIS A 415 -8.56 1.71 4.96
CA HIS A 415 -7.12 1.45 4.91
C HIS A 415 -6.36 2.41 4.00
N CYS A 416 -5.38 3.15 4.54
CA CYS A 416 -4.61 4.20 3.85
C CYS A 416 -5.46 5.36 3.26
N GLU A 417 -6.65 5.61 3.77
CA GLU A 417 -7.53 6.76 3.48
C GLU A 417 -7.75 7.07 1.97
N PRO A 418 -8.04 6.08 1.11
CA PRO A 418 -8.06 6.27 -0.35
C PRO A 418 -9.09 7.28 -0.83
N LYS A 419 -10.19 7.44 -0.10
CA LYS A 419 -11.23 8.45 -0.37
C LYS A 419 -10.89 9.82 0.20
N GLY A 420 -10.04 9.87 1.22
CA GLY A 420 -9.79 11.04 2.06
C GLY A 420 -8.41 11.67 1.88
N THR A 421 -7.80 11.57 0.68
CA THR A 421 -6.45 12.08 0.42
C THR A 421 -6.22 13.50 0.93
N GLY A 422 -7.17 14.41 0.71
CA GLY A 422 -7.02 15.81 1.14
C GLY A 422 -6.97 16.00 2.65
N ILE A 423 -7.87 15.36 3.41
CA ILE A 423 -7.90 15.46 4.88
C ILE A 423 -6.73 14.70 5.51
N ARG A 424 -6.32 13.55 4.93
CA ARG A 424 -5.13 12.83 5.33
C ARG A 424 -3.89 13.72 5.22
N ASP A 425 -3.65 14.29 4.05
CA ASP A 425 -2.49 15.14 3.79
C ASP A 425 -2.50 16.40 4.68
N LEU A 426 -3.66 17.02 4.87
CA LEU A 426 -3.78 18.15 5.78
C LEU A 426 -3.28 17.79 7.19
N ARG A 427 -3.73 16.66 7.76
CA ARG A 427 -3.37 16.27 9.13
C ARG A 427 -1.92 15.81 9.24
N ILE A 428 -1.39 15.09 8.24
CA ILE A 428 0.00 14.60 8.21
C ILE A 428 0.96 15.79 8.05
N PHE A 429 0.75 16.63 7.06
CA PHE A 429 1.69 17.71 6.77
C PHE A 429 1.65 18.85 7.79
N ASN A 430 0.49 19.16 8.38
CA ASN A 430 0.46 20.10 9.51
C ASN A 430 1.37 19.61 10.66
N TRP A 431 1.32 18.30 10.95
CA TRP A 431 2.20 17.73 11.96
C TRP A 431 3.69 17.73 11.54
N LEU A 432 3.99 17.42 10.26
CA LEU A 432 5.35 17.47 9.75
C LEU A 432 5.94 18.89 9.82
N ASP A 433 5.16 19.89 9.40
CA ASP A 433 5.58 21.30 9.43
C ASP A 433 5.84 21.80 10.87
N GLU A 434 5.09 21.29 11.84
CA GLU A 434 5.33 21.58 13.27
C GLU A 434 6.57 20.83 13.81
N THR A 435 6.83 19.62 13.34
CA THR A 435 7.89 18.75 13.85
C THR A 435 9.27 19.07 13.26
N LEU A 436 9.34 19.54 12.02
CA LEU A 436 10.57 19.79 11.26
C LEU A 436 10.97 21.28 11.19
N LYS A 437 10.49 22.09 12.11
CA LYS A 437 10.83 23.53 12.22
C LYS A 437 12.33 23.77 12.38
#